data_9e2cc46baa74642f2363e33bd257cb2e
#
_entry.id   9e2cc46baa74642f2363e33bd257cb2e
#
_cell.length_a   1.000
_cell.length_b   1.000
_cell.length_c   1.000
_cell.angle_alpha   90.00
_cell.angle_beta   90.00
_cell.angle_gamma   90.00
#
_symmetry.space_group_name_H-M   'P 1'
#
loop_
_entity.id
_entity.type
_entity.pdbx_description
1 polymer ?
#
loop_
_entity_poly.entity_id
_entity_poly.type
_entity_poly.pdbx_seq_one_letter_code
_entity_poly.pdbx_strand_id
1 'polypeptide(L)'
;MKTVKIGSVGLGRLGHEHAKNLATQVPGCELAAICDVDADRVKEVAEELGVQYTYTDFEEMCRNPELDAIVIVSPSFLHCQQIEIAMNNGKHVFCEKPLGTDVEQCKAAEKVIEAHPDLIFQLGFMRRFDKSYAEAKRKIDNGDIGKVVLVRSYTQDPRSTIESTLKFAPHSGGQYLDMCVHDIDLIRWFTGSNVKNVWAIGGVFEFDLYKELNDADNAAATIQMENGAMGFMFTNRTHA
;
A
#
# COMPACT_ATOMS: atom_id res chain seq x y z
N MET A 1 1.51 6.31 28.19
CA MET A 1 1.77 6.89 26.85
C MET A 1 0.54 7.67 26.46
N LYS A 2 0.70 8.78 25.71
CA LYS A 2 -0.47 9.49 25.14
C LYS A 2 -1.13 8.58 24.10
N THR A 3 -2.46 8.45 24.12
CA THR A 3 -3.20 7.75 23.07
C THR A 3 -3.14 8.56 21.79
N VAL A 4 -2.82 7.93 20.66
CA VAL A 4 -2.79 8.57 19.34
C VAL A 4 -4.20 8.53 18.74
N LYS A 5 -4.76 9.69 18.44
CA LYS A 5 -6.09 9.81 17.81
C LYS A 5 -5.94 9.75 16.29
N ILE A 6 -6.62 8.80 15.67
CA ILE A 6 -6.45 8.45 14.26
C ILE A 6 -7.74 8.73 13.50
N GLY A 7 -7.62 9.37 12.33
CA GLY A 7 -8.64 9.41 11.29
C GLY A 7 -8.34 8.36 10.21
N SER A 8 -9.35 7.61 9.75
CA SER A 8 -9.21 6.65 8.64
C SER A 8 -10.05 7.07 7.45
N VAL A 9 -9.47 7.09 6.23
CA VAL A 9 -10.18 7.40 4.99
C VAL A 9 -10.18 6.22 4.03
N GLY A 10 -11.35 6.02 3.39
CA GLY A 10 -11.65 4.88 2.54
C GLY A 10 -12.17 3.71 3.38
N LEU A 11 -13.47 3.44 3.27
CA LEU A 11 -14.18 2.42 4.06
C LEU A 11 -14.64 1.22 3.20
N GLY A 12 -13.95 0.99 2.09
CA GLY A 12 -14.08 -0.22 1.29
C GLY A 12 -13.64 -1.47 2.06
N ARG A 13 -13.56 -2.61 1.40
CA ARG A 13 -13.21 -3.89 2.05
C ARG A 13 -11.95 -3.81 2.93
N LEU A 14 -10.84 -3.32 2.39
CA LEU A 14 -9.57 -3.22 3.13
C LEU A 14 -9.61 -2.11 4.18
N GLY A 15 -10.18 -0.96 3.85
CA GLY A 15 -10.26 0.17 4.78
C GLY A 15 -11.14 -0.10 6.00
N HIS A 16 -12.23 -0.85 5.82
CA HIS A 16 -13.04 -1.33 6.93
C HIS A 16 -12.25 -2.23 7.89
N GLU A 17 -11.43 -3.16 7.35
CA GLU A 17 -10.55 -4.00 8.18
C GLU A 17 -9.50 -3.16 8.94
N HIS A 18 -8.90 -2.16 8.31
CA HIS A 18 -8.02 -1.21 9.00
C HIS A 18 -8.75 -0.46 10.11
N ALA A 19 -9.91 0.11 9.83
CA ALA A 19 -10.71 0.83 10.82
C ALA A 19 -11.07 -0.07 12.01
N LYS A 20 -11.52 -1.29 11.75
CA LYS A 20 -11.83 -2.28 12.79
C LYS A 20 -10.60 -2.65 13.64
N ASN A 21 -9.45 -2.89 13.01
CA ASN A 21 -8.22 -3.18 13.73
C ASN A 21 -7.78 -2.00 14.60
N LEU A 22 -7.85 -0.77 14.09
CA LEU A 22 -7.54 0.44 14.86
C LEU A 22 -8.48 0.62 16.06
N ALA A 23 -9.77 0.34 15.89
CA ALA A 23 -10.75 0.46 16.96
C ALA A 23 -10.60 -0.63 18.05
N THR A 24 -10.09 -1.85 17.70
CA THR A 24 -10.22 -3.00 18.59
C THR A 24 -8.94 -3.73 18.93
N GLN A 25 -7.87 -3.60 18.12
CA GLN A 25 -6.70 -4.47 18.23
C GLN A 25 -5.37 -3.73 18.38
N VAL A 26 -5.28 -2.48 17.94
CA VAL A 26 -4.02 -1.73 18.00
C VAL A 26 -3.89 -0.98 19.33
N PRO A 27 -2.96 -1.37 20.20
CA PRO A 27 -2.81 -0.72 21.49
C PRO A 27 -2.22 0.70 21.36
N GLY A 28 -2.70 1.62 22.20
CA GLY A 28 -2.18 2.99 22.24
C GLY A 28 -2.73 3.93 21.16
N CYS A 29 -3.73 3.49 20.39
CA CYS A 29 -4.46 4.36 19.48
C CYS A 29 -5.98 4.35 19.76
N GLU A 30 -6.65 5.36 19.24
CA GLU A 30 -8.10 5.53 19.22
C GLU A 30 -8.51 5.86 17.79
N LEU A 31 -9.44 5.09 17.21
CA LEU A 31 -10.08 5.45 15.96
C LEU A 31 -11.12 6.55 16.27
N ALA A 32 -10.69 7.80 16.17
CA ALA A 32 -11.52 8.96 16.52
C ALA A 32 -12.39 9.46 15.37
N ALA A 33 -11.95 9.27 14.11
CA ALA A 33 -12.63 9.73 12.92
C ALA A 33 -12.59 8.74 11.77
N ILE A 34 -13.65 8.75 10.95
CA ILE A 34 -13.70 8.03 9.67
C ILE A 34 -14.21 8.91 8.56
N CYS A 35 -13.76 8.64 7.32
CA CYS A 35 -14.15 9.38 6.12
C CYS A 35 -14.34 8.44 4.92
N ASP A 36 -15.41 8.61 4.20
CA ASP A 36 -15.63 8.03 2.87
C ASP A 36 -16.57 8.97 2.09
N VAL A 37 -16.50 8.92 0.75
CA VAL A 37 -17.42 9.68 -0.12
C VAL A 37 -18.87 9.16 -0.04
N ASP A 38 -19.04 7.90 0.38
CA ASP A 38 -20.33 7.25 0.60
C ASP A 38 -20.81 7.50 2.04
N ALA A 39 -21.75 8.44 2.20
CA ALA A 39 -22.30 8.82 3.49
C ALA A 39 -23.02 7.67 4.22
N ASP A 40 -23.67 6.76 3.48
CA ASP A 40 -24.35 5.62 4.08
C ASP A 40 -23.30 4.61 4.63
N ARG A 41 -22.22 4.42 3.93
CA ARG A 41 -21.09 3.60 4.40
C ARG A 41 -20.42 4.19 5.63
N VAL A 42 -20.22 5.51 5.66
CA VAL A 42 -19.70 6.22 6.85
C VAL A 42 -20.58 5.98 8.05
N LYS A 43 -21.89 6.14 7.89
CA LYS A 43 -22.86 5.93 8.96
C LYS A 43 -22.84 4.49 9.50
N GLU A 44 -22.88 3.51 8.60
CA GLU A 44 -22.83 2.08 8.96
C GLU A 44 -21.58 1.75 9.80
N VAL A 45 -20.40 2.17 9.34
CA VAL A 45 -19.13 1.88 10.02
C VAL A 45 -19.01 2.66 11.33
N ALA A 46 -19.52 3.90 11.39
CA ALA A 46 -19.54 4.69 12.62
C ALA A 46 -20.38 4.03 13.71
N GLU A 47 -21.56 3.52 13.36
CA GLU A 47 -22.44 2.81 14.28
C GLU A 47 -21.82 1.47 14.74
N GLU A 48 -21.18 0.70 13.80
CA GLU A 48 -20.51 -0.57 14.12
C GLU A 48 -19.34 -0.38 15.08
N LEU A 49 -18.49 0.62 14.84
CA LEU A 49 -17.22 0.79 15.55
C LEU A 49 -17.26 1.84 16.67
N GLY A 50 -18.40 2.54 16.84
CA GLY A 50 -18.55 3.58 17.87
C GLY A 50 -17.69 4.81 17.62
N VAL A 51 -17.48 5.21 16.36
CA VAL A 51 -16.61 6.34 16.01
C VAL A 51 -17.30 7.68 16.22
N GLN A 52 -16.57 8.61 16.85
CA GLN A 52 -17.12 9.91 17.26
C GLN A 52 -17.31 10.88 16.10
N TYR A 53 -16.30 11.02 15.24
CA TYR A 53 -16.29 11.99 14.14
C TYR A 53 -16.45 11.30 12.79
N THR A 54 -17.40 11.81 11.99
CA THR A 54 -17.71 11.25 10.67
C THR A 54 -17.62 12.34 9.61
N TYR A 55 -17.01 12.01 8.46
CA TYR A 55 -16.77 12.94 7.38
C TYR A 55 -17.08 12.31 6.02
N THR A 56 -17.54 13.14 5.09
CA THR A 56 -17.58 12.81 3.66
C THR A 56 -16.59 13.64 2.85
N ASP A 57 -15.97 14.63 3.49
CA ASP A 57 -14.88 15.45 2.94
C ASP A 57 -13.57 15.15 3.68
N PHE A 58 -12.57 14.72 2.94
CA PHE A 58 -11.27 14.33 3.50
C PHE A 58 -10.49 15.52 4.07
N GLU A 59 -10.55 16.68 3.40
CA GLU A 59 -9.82 17.85 3.84
C GLU A 59 -10.43 18.42 5.14
N GLU A 60 -11.76 18.34 5.27
CA GLU A 60 -12.44 18.70 6.53
C GLU A 60 -11.99 17.79 7.68
N MET A 61 -11.88 16.47 7.44
CA MET A 61 -11.32 15.53 8.45
C MET A 61 -9.91 15.92 8.83
N CYS A 62 -9.03 16.25 7.88
CA CYS A 62 -7.64 16.62 8.15
C CYS A 62 -7.52 17.90 8.98
N ARG A 63 -8.47 18.82 8.89
CA ARG A 63 -8.51 20.06 9.70
C ARG A 63 -8.92 19.83 11.14
N ASN A 64 -9.43 18.65 11.50
CA ASN A 64 -9.81 18.36 12.89
C ASN A 64 -8.56 18.37 13.79
N PRO A 65 -8.47 19.30 14.78
CA PRO A 65 -7.29 19.42 15.64
C PRO A 65 -7.15 18.28 16.65
N GLU A 66 -8.20 17.49 16.85
CA GLU A 66 -8.18 16.33 17.74
C GLU A 66 -7.41 15.15 17.16
N LEU A 67 -7.17 15.10 15.84
CA LEU A 67 -6.49 14.02 15.18
C LEU A 67 -4.97 14.22 15.19
N ASP A 68 -4.23 13.21 15.59
CA ASP A 68 -2.76 13.16 15.51
C ASP A 68 -2.29 12.57 14.17
N ALA A 69 -3.01 11.59 13.62
CA ALA A 69 -2.61 10.84 12.43
C ALA A 69 -3.78 10.49 11.51
N ILE A 70 -3.45 10.24 10.24
CA ILE A 70 -4.39 9.78 9.21
C ILE A 70 -3.92 8.43 8.64
N VAL A 71 -4.86 7.49 8.50
CA VAL A 71 -4.69 6.23 7.80
C VAL A 71 -5.43 6.31 6.46
N ILE A 72 -4.70 6.21 5.35
CA ILE A 72 -5.21 6.34 3.98
C ILE A 72 -5.34 4.95 3.36
N VAL A 73 -6.58 4.53 3.06
CA VAL A 73 -6.94 3.25 2.43
C VAL A 73 -7.95 3.46 1.29
N SER A 74 -7.95 4.64 0.73
CA SER A 74 -8.75 5.06 -0.42
C SER A 74 -8.24 4.43 -1.73
N PRO A 75 -8.88 4.66 -2.89
CA PRO A 75 -8.33 4.27 -4.18
C PRO A 75 -6.95 4.87 -4.46
N SER A 76 -6.04 4.06 -5.02
CA SER A 76 -4.61 4.38 -5.16
C SER A 76 -4.31 5.69 -5.89
N PHE A 77 -5.16 6.10 -6.82
CA PHE A 77 -4.99 7.36 -7.56
C PHE A 77 -5.22 8.62 -6.71
N LEU A 78 -5.80 8.48 -5.51
CA LEU A 78 -6.01 9.57 -4.55
C LEU A 78 -4.87 9.69 -3.52
N HIS A 79 -4.04 8.67 -3.37
CA HIS A 79 -3.07 8.59 -2.27
C HIS A 79 -2.14 9.80 -2.23
N CYS A 80 -1.51 10.18 -3.34
CA CYS A 80 -0.54 11.29 -3.37
C CYS A 80 -1.19 12.61 -2.94
N GLN A 81 -2.39 12.91 -3.44
CA GLN A 81 -3.14 14.12 -3.06
C GLN A 81 -3.53 14.10 -1.57
N GLN A 82 -3.97 12.95 -1.08
CA GLN A 82 -4.38 12.81 0.32
C GLN A 82 -3.20 12.88 1.28
N ILE A 83 -2.03 12.36 0.90
CA ILE A 83 -0.79 12.53 1.66
C ILE A 83 -0.44 14.01 1.78
N GLU A 84 -0.47 14.76 0.67
CA GLU A 84 -0.21 16.19 0.66
C GLU A 84 -1.17 16.96 1.58
N ILE A 85 -2.47 16.72 1.47
CA ILE A 85 -3.46 17.36 2.32
C ILE A 85 -3.23 17.04 3.80
N ALA A 86 -3.03 15.78 4.15
CA ALA A 86 -2.86 15.37 5.53
C ALA A 86 -1.59 15.95 6.16
N MET A 87 -0.45 15.88 5.47
CA MET A 87 0.82 16.38 5.99
C MET A 87 0.85 17.90 6.08
N ASN A 88 0.27 18.63 5.11
CA ASN A 88 0.13 20.08 5.19
C ASN A 88 -0.82 20.54 6.33
N ASN A 89 -1.70 19.64 6.82
CA ASN A 89 -2.50 19.87 8.03
C ASN A 89 -1.83 19.35 9.32
N GLY A 90 -0.53 19.02 9.26
CA GLY A 90 0.26 18.61 10.42
C GLY A 90 -0.05 17.21 10.94
N LYS A 91 -0.57 16.31 10.10
CA LYS A 91 -0.91 14.94 10.49
C LYS A 91 0.20 13.97 10.12
N HIS A 92 0.53 13.04 11.05
CA HIS A 92 1.25 11.84 10.69
C HIS A 92 0.44 11.01 9.72
N VAL A 93 1.08 10.28 8.81
CA VAL A 93 0.38 9.53 7.75
C VAL A 93 0.86 8.09 7.68
N PHE A 94 -0.09 7.16 7.74
CA PHE A 94 0.05 5.83 7.17
C PHE A 94 -0.76 5.78 5.87
N CYS A 95 -0.16 5.30 4.79
CA CYS A 95 -0.84 5.15 3.51
C CYS A 95 -0.67 3.72 2.99
N GLU A 96 -1.76 3.10 2.53
CA GLU A 96 -1.66 1.81 1.85
C GLU A 96 -0.87 1.92 0.54
N LYS A 97 -0.29 0.79 0.14
CA LYS A 97 0.39 0.66 -1.15
C LYS A 97 -0.62 0.67 -2.33
N PRO A 98 -0.21 1.04 -3.53
CA PRO A 98 1.02 1.75 -3.88
C PRO A 98 0.99 3.21 -3.42
N LEU A 99 2.13 3.88 -3.42
CA LEU A 99 2.19 5.32 -3.09
C LEU A 99 1.27 6.16 -3.99
N GLY A 100 1.22 5.81 -5.27
CA GLY A 100 0.37 6.41 -6.29
C GLY A 100 0.46 5.61 -7.58
N THR A 101 -0.30 6.01 -8.59
CA THR A 101 -0.37 5.35 -9.90
C THR A 101 0.42 6.07 -10.99
N ASP A 102 0.96 7.25 -10.67
CA ASP A 102 1.76 8.08 -11.56
C ASP A 102 3.08 8.49 -10.91
N VAL A 103 4.19 8.40 -11.65
CA VAL A 103 5.54 8.65 -11.12
C VAL A 103 5.74 10.11 -10.73
N GLU A 104 5.22 11.05 -11.48
CA GLU A 104 5.39 12.48 -11.18
C GLU A 104 4.59 12.88 -9.94
N GLN A 105 3.39 12.33 -9.76
CA GLN A 105 2.63 12.50 -8.53
C GLN A 105 3.35 11.89 -7.32
N CYS A 106 3.94 10.69 -7.47
CA CYS A 106 4.74 10.07 -6.41
C CYS A 106 5.94 10.93 -6.02
N LYS A 107 6.66 11.52 -6.99
CA LYS A 107 7.77 12.45 -6.73
C LYS A 107 7.30 13.74 -6.04
N ALA A 108 6.11 14.23 -6.38
CA ALA A 108 5.53 15.38 -5.70
C ALA A 108 5.19 15.07 -4.25
N ALA A 109 4.56 13.91 -3.99
CA ALA A 109 4.28 13.44 -2.63
C ALA A 109 5.57 13.23 -1.82
N GLU A 110 6.63 12.67 -2.42
CA GLU A 110 7.94 12.51 -1.77
C GLU A 110 8.50 13.85 -1.30
N LYS A 111 8.43 14.90 -2.12
CA LYS A 111 8.86 16.26 -1.73
C LYS A 111 8.05 16.81 -0.56
N VAL A 112 6.74 16.55 -0.52
CA VAL A 112 5.91 16.97 0.61
C VAL A 112 6.33 16.22 1.88
N ILE A 113 6.57 14.92 1.79
CA ILE A 113 7.06 14.11 2.92
C ILE A 113 8.40 14.64 3.44
N GLU A 114 9.35 14.92 2.54
CA GLU A 114 10.66 15.49 2.89
C GLU A 114 10.58 16.90 3.51
N ALA A 115 9.57 17.69 3.11
CA ALA A 115 9.34 19.03 3.66
C ALA A 115 8.80 19.02 5.11
N HIS A 116 8.31 17.86 5.59
CA HIS A 116 7.75 17.72 6.94
C HIS A 116 8.53 16.68 7.78
N PRO A 117 9.82 16.91 8.07
CA PRO A 117 10.69 15.92 8.74
C PRO A 117 10.25 15.56 10.17
N ASP A 118 9.42 16.41 10.79
CA ASP A 118 8.87 16.17 12.13
C ASP A 118 7.62 15.28 12.12
N LEU A 119 7.04 15.02 10.94
CA LEU A 119 5.92 14.13 10.78
C LEU A 119 6.38 12.73 10.36
N ILE A 120 5.70 11.73 10.87
CA ILE A 120 5.94 10.34 10.48
C ILE A 120 5.12 10.05 9.24
N PHE A 121 5.77 9.58 8.19
CA PHE A 121 5.13 8.96 7.03
C PHE A 121 5.50 7.48 6.95
N GLN A 122 4.52 6.62 6.74
CA GLN A 122 4.73 5.19 6.53
C GLN A 122 3.88 4.66 5.39
N LEU A 123 4.51 4.00 4.42
CA LEU A 123 3.83 3.26 3.36
C LEU A 123 3.57 1.81 3.78
N GLY A 124 2.37 1.31 3.50
CA GLY A 124 1.85 0.02 3.95
C GLY A 124 2.42 -1.19 3.21
N PHE A 125 3.74 -1.36 3.17
CA PHE A 125 4.38 -2.58 2.69
C PHE A 125 4.26 -3.71 3.74
N MET A 126 3.09 -4.33 3.79
CA MET A 126 2.70 -5.28 4.84
C MET A 126 3.69 -6.43 5.04
N ARG A 127 4.38 -6.89 3.97
CA ARG A 127 5.34 -8.01 4.06
C ARG A 127 6.52 -7.72 4.99
N ARG A 128 6.88 -6.45 5.18
CA ARG A 128 7.93 -6.05 6.14
C ARG A 128 7.55 -6.31 7.60
N PHE A 129 6.24 -6.45 7.88
CA PHE A 129 5.67 -6.72 9.21
C PHE A 129 5.26 -8.17 9.42
N ASP A 130 5.27 -8.99 8.36
CA ASP A 130 5.09 -10.43 8.47
C ASP A 130 6.29 -11.08 9.17
N LYS A 131 6.01 -11.95 10.14
CA LYS A 131 7.03 -12.58 10.98
C LYS A 131 8.06 -13.37 10.18
N SER A 132 7.64 -14.04 9.11
CA SER A 132 8.53 -14.88 8.29
C SER A 132 9.49 -14.03 7.46
N TYR A 133 8.99 -12.97 6.84
CA TYR A 133 9.84 -12.03 6.08
C TYR A 133 10.75 -11.21 7.00
N ALA A 134 10.26 -10.77 8.16
CA ALA A 134 11.06 -10.07 9.15
C ALA A 134 12.20 -10.95 9.70
N GLU A 135 11.94 -12.24 9.96
CA GLU A 135 12.96 -13.19 10.39
C GLU A 135 13.97 -13.48 9.28
N ALA A 136 13.53 -13.60 8.02
CA ALA A 136 14.45 -13.72 6.88
C ALA A 136 15.37 -12.50 6.79
N LYS A 137 14.82 -11.28 6.93
CA LYS A 137 15.62 -10.05 6.94
C LYS A 137 16.61 -10.02 8.09
N ARG A 138 16.20 -10.41 9.30
CA ARG A 138 17.08 -10.49 10.46
C ARG A 138 18.27 -11.42 10.22
N LYS A 139 18.05 -12.60 9.59
CA LYS A 139 19.12 -13.53 9.23
C LYS A 139 20.06 -12.95 8.18
N ILE A 140 19.54 -12.24 7.19
CA ILE A 140 20.33 -11.51 6.20
C ILE A 140 21.24 -10.49 6.90
N ASP A 141 20.66 -9.65 7.77
CA ASP A 141 21.39 -8.58 8.45
C ASP A 141 22.45 -9.08 9.44
N ASN A 142 22.21 -10.24 10.05
CA ASN A 142 23.20 -10.92 10.88
C ASN A 142 24.32 -11.61 10.08
N GLY A 143 24.20 -11.69 8.76
CA GLY A 143 25.16 -12.40 7.91
C GLY A 143 25.01 -13.93 7.88
N ASP A 144 23.92 -14.49 8.45
CA ASP A 144 23.71 -15.93 8.59
C ASP A 144 23.72 -16.68 7.23
N ILE A 145 23.35 -15.98 6.16
CA ILE A 145 23.33 -16.54 4.79
C ILE A 145 24.42 -15.95 3.87
N GLY A 146 25.29 -15.10 4.42
CA GLY A 146 26.29 -14.37 3.64
C GLY A 146 25.67 -13.30 2.73
N LYS A 147 26.35 -13.00 1.61
CA LYS A 147 25.90 -12.00 0.64
C LYS A 147 24.67 -12.49 -0.12
N VAL A 148 23.60 -11.68 -0.13
CA VAL A 148 22.43 -11.95 -0.97
C VAL A 148 22.80 -11.71 -2.44
N VAL A 149 22.73 -12.75 -3.25
CA VAL A 149 23.07 -12.71 -4.69
C VAL A 149 21.84 -12.81 -5.58
N LEU A 150 20.76 -13.43 -5.10
CA LEU A 150 19.50 -13.60 -5.84
C LEU A 150 18.32 -13.62 -4.88
N VAL A 151 17.28 -12.84 -5.19
CA VAL A 151 15.95 -12.92 -4.57
C VAL A 151 14.95 -13.35 -5.63
N ARG A 152 14.18 -14.40 -5.36
CA ARG A 152 13.05 -14.82 -6.20
C ARG A 152 11.77 -14.60 -5.43
N SER A 153 10.81 -13.91 -6.04
CA SER A 153 9.52 -13.63 -5.45
C SER A 153 8.38 -14.00 -6.41
N TYR A 154 7.33 -14.57 -5.86
CA TYR A 154 6.16 -15.02 -6.61
C TYR A 154 4.90 -14.51 -5.92
N THR A 155 4.07 -13.79 -6.67
CA THR A 155 2.77 -13.33 -6.20
C THR A 155 1.69 -13.84 -7.14
N GLN A 156 0.74 -14.58 -6.59
CA GLN A 156 -0.31 -15.24 -7.34
C GLN A 156 -1.64 -14.98 -6.66
N ASP A 157 -2.60 -14.39 -7.38
CA ASP A 157 -3.95 -14.21 -6.89
C ASP A 157 -4.75 -15.50 -7.10
N PRO A 158 -5.50 -15.94 -6.08
CA PRO A 158 -6.37 -17.09 -6.21
C PRO A 158 -7.53 -16.76 -7.15
N ARG A 159 -7.94 -17.73 -7.96
CA ARG A 159 -9.06 -17.59 -8.91
C ARG A 159 -10.37 -17.14 -8.26
N SER A 160 -10.56 -17.44 -6.98
CA SER A 160 -11.73 -17.02 -6.22
C SER A 160 -11.87 -15.49 -6.07
N THR A 161 -10.79 -14.74 -6.27
CA THR A 161 -10.81 -13.25 -6.19
C THR A 161 -10.99 -12.57 -7.53
N ILE A 162 -11.08 -13.32 -8.64
CA ILE A 162 -10.98 -12.76 -9.99
C ILE A 162 -12.07 -11.72 -10.29
N GLU A 163 -13.30 -11.92 -9.86
CA GLU A 163 -14.38 -10.96 -10.13
C GLU A 163 -14.09 -9.58 -9.51
N SER A 164 -13.62 -9.55 -8.26
CA SER A 164 -13.23 -8.30 -7.59
C SER A 164 -11.99 -7.68 -8.23
N THR A 165 -11.05 -8.50 -8.64
CA THR A 165 -9.83 -8.08 -9.32
C THR A 165 -10.12 -7.44 -10.68
N LEU A 166 -10.98 -8.05 -11.49
CA LEU A 166 -11.39 -7.50 -12.79
C LEU A 166 -12.14 -6.16 -12.65
N LYS A 167 -12.98 -6.01 -11.61
CA LYS A 167 -13.64 -4.73 -11.30
C LYS A 167 -12.65 -3.63 -10.92
N PHE A 168 -11.59 -3.98 -10.23
CA PHE A 168 -10.55 -3.05 -9.78
C PHE A 168 -9.50 -2.74 -10.86
N ALA A 169 -9.25 -3.66 -11.80
CA ALA A 169 -8.18 -3.58 -12.79
C ALA A 169 -8.09 -2.22 -13.54
N PRO A 170 -9.20 -1.59 -13.99
CA PRO A 170 -9.13 -0.29 -14.67
C PRO A 170 -8.50 0.84 -13.84
N HIS A 171 -8.45 0.69 -12.52
CA HIS A 171 -7.96 1.68 -11.57
C HIS A 171 -6.69 1.26 -10.83
N SER A 172 -6.16 0.05 -11.15
CA SER A 172 -5.06 -0.57 -10.41
C SER A 172 -3.67 0.01 -10.74
N GLY A 173 -3.52 0.66 -11.88
CA GLY A 173 -2.22 1.04 -12.43
C GLY A 173 -1.46 -0.12 -13.09
N GLY A 174 -2.15 -1.26 -13.31
CA GLY A 174 -1.60 -2.46 -13.94
C GLY A 174 -1.00 -3.46 -12.97
N GLN A 175 -0.79 -4.68 -13.46
CA GLN A 175 -0.38 -5.84 -12.66
C GLN A 175 0.94 -5.62 -11.92
N TYR A 176 1.92 -4.95 -12.53
CA TYR A 176 3.19 -4.69 -11.89
C TYR A 176 3.05 -3.73 -10.69
N LEU A 177 2.23 -2.70 -10.81
CA LEU A 177 2.04 -1.73 -9.74
C LEU A 177 1.12 -2.27 -8.63
N ASP A 178 0.08 -3.00 -8.98
CA ASP A 178 -0.87 -3.55 -8.02
C ASP A 178 -0.29 -4.74 -7.23
N MET A 179 0.29 -5.72 -7.94
CA MET A 179 0.77 -6.96 -7.33
C MET A 179 2.27 -6.93 -7.05
N CYS A 180 3.09 -6.63 -8.08
CA CYS A 180 4.54 -6.78 -7.97
C CYS A 180 5.22 -5.69 -7.13
N VAL A 181 4.52 -4.63 -6.77
CA VAL A 181 5.05 -3.60 -5.86
C VAL A 181 5.55 -4.21 -4.55
N HIS A 182 4.89 -5.25 -4.05
CA HIS A 182 5.31 -6.01 -2.88
C HIS A 182 6.60 -6.82 -3.13
N ASP A 183 6.74 -7.37 -4.33
CA ASP A 183 7.93 -8.17 -4.71
C ASP A 183 9.13 -7.27 -4.93
N ILE A 184 8.93 -6.12 -5.57
CA ILE A 184 9.96 -5.09 -5.78
C ILE A 184 10.46 -4.58 -4.43
N ASP A 185 9.55 -4.31 -3.49
CA ASP A 185 9.90 -3.89 -2.15
C ASP A 185 10.74 -4.94 -1.42
N LEU A 186 10.34 -6.21 -1.44
CA LEU A 186 11.11 -7.31 -0.84
C LEU A 186 12.50 -7.47 -1.47
N ILE A 187 12.61 -7.40 -2.80
CA ILE A 187 13.90 -7.51 -3.51
C ILE A 187 14.82 -6.38 -3.05
N ARG A 188 14.33 -5.13 -3.01
CA ARG A 188 15.10 -3.98 -2.52
C ARG A 188 15.49 -4.15 -1.05
N TRP A 189 14.55 -4.57 -0.21
CA TRP A 189 14.77 -4.71 1.22
C TRP A 189 15.79 -5.80 1.57
N PHE A 190 15.70 -6.98 0.93
CA PHE A 190 16.61 -8.10 1.17
C PHE A 190 18.00 -7.89 0.58
N THR A 191 18.11 -7.24 -0.58
CA THR A 191 19.41 -6.93 -1.19
C THR A 191 20.07 -5.69 -0.60
N GLY A 192 19.31 -4.82 0.09
CA GLY A 192 19.80 -3.52 0.56
C GLY A 192 20.25 -2.59 -0.56
N SER A 193 19.64 -2.68 -1.76
CA SER A 193 20.10 -1.98 -2.96
C SER A 193 18.95 -1.48 -3.82
N ASN A 194 19.20 -0.47 -4.64
CA ASN A 194 18.26 0.00 -5.63
C ASN A 194 18.33 -0.79 -6.93
N VAL A 195 17.26 -0.69 -7.72
CA VAL A 195 17.16 -1.31 -9.05
C VAL A 195 18.01 -0.51 -10.04
N LYS A 196 18.83 -1.23 -10.83
CA LYS A 196 19.65 -0.67 -11.90
C LYS A 196 19.01 -0.87 -13.28
N ASN A 197 18.62 -2.11 -13.58
CA ASN A 197 18.00 -2.49 -14.84
C ASN A 197 16.86 -3.48 -14.62
N VAL A 198 15.85 -3.44 -15.49
CA VAL A 198 14.70 -4.37 -15.51
C VAL A 198 14.48 -4.87 -16.93
N TRP A 199 14.23 -6.17 -17.04
CA TRP A 199 13.72 -6.84 -18.25
C TRP A 199 12.42 -7.53 -17.88
N ALA A 200 11.34 -7.16 -18.52
CA ALA A 200 10.01 -7.63 -18.17
C ALA A 200 9.24 -8.09 -19.40
N ILE A 201 8.43 -9.10 -19.22
CA ILE A 201 7.47 -9.60 -20.20
C ILE A 201 6.14 -9.86 -19.50
N GLY A 202 5.06 -9.76 -20.27
CA GLY A 202 3.73 -10.11 -19.80
C GLY A 202 2.84 -10.46 -20.98
N GLY A 203 1.71 -11.06 -20.69
CA GLY A 203 0.73 -11.42 -21.69
C GLY A 203 -0.64 -11.66 -21.07
N VAL A 204 -1.63 -11.72 -21.94
CA VAL A 204 -3.02 -12.01 -21.60
C VAL A 204 -3.36 -13.40 -22.13
N PHE A 205 -3.64 -14.31 -21.21
CA PHE A 205 -3.86 -15.71 -21.50
C PHE A 205 -5.30 -16.16 -21.22
N GLU A 206 -5.99 -15.53 -20.30
CA GLU A 206 -7.32 -15.96 -19.86
C GLU A 206 -8.36 -14.82 -19.85
N PHE A 207 -8.00 -13.60 -19.42
CA PHE A 207 -8.96 -12.52 -19.20
C PHE A 207 -8.79 -11.39 -20.22
N ASP A 208 -9.59 -11.38 -21.27
CA ASP A 208 -9.50 -10.41 -22.40
C ASP A 208 -9.59 -8.94 -21.95
N LEU A 209 -10.22 -8.63 -20.81
CA LEU A 209 -10.24 -7.28 -20.25
C LEU A 209 -8.84 -6.68 -20.12
N TYR A 210 -7.83 -7.48 -19.78
CA TYR A 210 -6.46 -6.98 -19.67
C TYR A 210 -5.86 -6.52 -21.00
N LYS A 211 -6.33 -7.07 -22.15
CA LYS A 211 -5.95 -6.55 -23.47
C LYS A 211 -6.48 -5.14 -23.69
N GLU A 212 -7.75 -4.90 -23.29
CA GLU A 212 -8.40 -3.59 -23.41
C GLU A 212 -7.70 -2.53 -22.52
N LEU A 213 -7.18 -2.97 -21.37
CA LEU A 213 -6.45 -2.13 -20.43
C LEU A 213 -4.95 -1.95 -20.76
N ASN A 214 -4.47 -2.58 -21.84
CA ASN A 214 -3.04 -2.65 -22.18
C ASN A 214 -2.21 -3.17 -21.01
N ASP A 215 -2.68 -4.21 -20.33
CA ASP A 215 -2.09 -4.84 -19.15
C ASP A 215 -1.93 -6.35 -19.39
N ALA A 216 -1.52 -7.10 -18.39
CA ALA A 216 -1.30 -8.54 -18.46
C ALA A 216 -2.04 -9.26 -17.31
N ASP A 217 -2.44 -10.53 -17.54
CA ASP A 217 -2.90 -11.41 -16.46
C ASP A 217 -1.78 -12.33 -15.95
N ASN A 218 -0.69 -12.45 -16.70
CA ASN A 218 0.55 -13.12 -16.29
C ASN A 218 1.76 -12.28 -16.69
N ALA A 219 2.71 -12.10 -15.79
CA ALA A 219 3.91 -11.32 -16.03
C ALA A 219 5.12 -11.84 -15.26
N ALA A 220 6.31 -11.62 -15.82
CA ALA A 220 7.58 -11.95 -15.18
C ALA A 220 8.60 -10.85 -15.44
N ALA A 221 9.51 -10.63 -14.49
CA ALA A 221 10.63 -9.73 -14.67
C ALA A 221 11.90 -10.27 -14.03
N THR A 222 13.02 -9.93 -14.68
CA THR A 222 14.37 -10.08 -14.13
C THR A 222 14.93 -8.70 -13.82
N ILE A 223 15.52 -8.55 -12.66
CA ILE A 223 15.99 -7.27 -12.12
C ILE A 223 17.48 -7.38 -11.82
N GLN A 224 18.23 -6.39 -12.25
CA GLN A 224 19.62 -6.20 -11.83
C GLN A 224 19.67 -5.06 -10.80
N MET A 225 20.25 -5.35 -9.64
CA MET A 225 20.45 -4.36 -8.58
C MET A 225 21.78 -3.61 -8.76
N GLU A 226 21.89 -2.40 -8.20
CA GLU A 226 23.11 -1.57 -8.27
C GLU A 226 24.31 -2.27 -7.62
N ASN A 227 24.12 -3.02 -6.54
CA ASN A 227 25.17 -3.80 -5.86
C ASN A 227 25.53 -5.11 -6.56
N GLY A 228 24.95 -5.40 -7.73
CA GLY A 228 25.18 -6.58 -8.55
C GLY A 228 24.33 -7.79 -8.17
N ALA A 229 23.49 -7.73 -7.14
CA ALA A 229 22.50 -8.77 -6.86
C ALA A 229 21.44 -8.84 -7.97
N MET A 230 20.71 -9.94 -8.02
CA MET A 230 19.65 -10.19 -8.99
C MET A 230 18.31 -10.34 -8.29
N GLY A 231 17.24 -9.90 -8.96
CA GLY A 231 15.87 -10.18 -8.61
C GLY A 231 15.17 -10.93 -9.73
N PHE A 232 14.28 -11.84 -9.37
CA PHE A 232 13.34 -12.46 -10.29
C PHE A 232 11.96 -12.39 -9.65
N MET A 233 10.97 -11.92 -10.41
CA MET A 233 9.58 -11.95 -9.96
C MET A 233 8.67 -12.52 -11.04
N PHE A 234 7.66 -13.23 -10.60
CA PHE A 234 6.58 -13.76 -11.41
C PHE A 234 5.25 -13.48 -10.72
N THR A 235 4.27 -13.09 -11.49
CA THR A 235 2.92 -12.81 -11.00
C THR A 235 1.87 -13.32 -11.95
N ASN A 236 0.77 -13.83 -11.42
CA ASN A 236 -0.38 -14.19 -12.20
C ASN A 236 -1.71 -13.96 -11.45
N ARG A 237 -2.78 -13.84 -12.25
CA ARG A 237 -4.17 -13.75 -11.80
C ARG A 237 -4.98 -15.00 -12.20
N THR A 238 -4.29 -16.02 -12.67
CA THR A 238 -4.87 -17.26 -13.23
C THR A 238 -4.59 -18.48 -12.36
N HIS A 239 -4.11 -18.27 -11.12
CA HIS A 239 -3.77 -19.38 -10.23
C HIS A 239 -5.01 -20.15 -9.78
N ALA A 240 -4.97 -21.48 -9.95
CA ALA A 240 -6.05 -22.40 -9.61
C ALA A 240 -6.16 -22.62 -8.09
#